data_72eb439e2aaeb6ada78199db71fb30c4
#
_entry.id   72eb439e2aaeb6ada78199db71fb30c4
#
_cell.length_a   1.000
_cell.length_b   1.000
_cell.length_c   1.000
_cell.angle_alpha   90.00
_cell.angle_beta   90.00
_cell.angle_gamma   90.00
#
_symmetry.space_group_name_H-M   'P 1'
#
loop_
_entity.id
_entity.type
_entity.pdbx_description
1 polymer ?
#
loop_
_entity_poly.entity_id
_entity_poly.type
_entity_poly.pdbx_seq_one_letter_code
_entity_poly.pdbx_strand_id
1 'polypeptide(L)'
;LGDVYKRQVLGLLSRAKVHQCIAWVREFPAGISVPAFSDGTLYRDLDKALVEQLDKSRYLFFVTQPGQTGSYMNDSHTMDEATSDYAAIESVRTMDKAVRGVRTYIVPELGGNVYVDSESGKLESYSVSHLETVANHALEDMERAGELSGYKAEIDPEQDVASTSRIDIVIKNVASPVIRHINIKIGFAKTV
;
A
#
# COMPACT_ATOMS: atom_id res chain seq x y z
N LEU A 1 7.84 -24.33 14.64
CA LEU A 1 6.50 -23.88 14.20
C LEU A 1 6.52 -22.43 13.65
N GLY A 2 7.23 -21.49 14.31
CA GLY A 2 7.27 -20.10 13.87
C GLY A 2 7.70 -19.87 12.40
N ASP A 3 8.63 -20.68 11.89
CA ASP A 3 9.12 -20.53 10.51
C ASP A 3 8.12 -21.02 9.45
N VAL A 4 7.26 -21.97 9.78
CA VAL A 4 6.20 -22.44 8.86
C VAL A 4 5.19 -21.34 8.61
N TYR A 5 4.74 -20.65 9.65
CA TYR A 5 3.77 -19.54 9.53
C TYR A 5 4.36 -18.33 8.80
N LYS A 6 5.62 -18.00 9.03
CA LYS A 6 6.33 -16.96 8.25
C LYS A 6 6.34 -17.29 6.76
N ARG A 7 6.60 -18.54 6.39
CA ARG A 7 6.59 -18.98 4.97
C ARG A 7 5.19 -18.89 4.37
N GLN A 8 4.15 -19.16 5.14
CA GLN A 8 2.76 -19.03 4.66
C GLN A 8 2.38 -17.56 4.44
N VAL A 9 2.74 -16.65 5.33
CA VAL A 9 2.55 -15.21 5.12
C VAL A 9 3.30 -14.74 3.87
N LEU A 10 4.55 -15.15 3.69
CA LEU A 10 5.32 -14.86 2.47
C LEU A 10 4.65 -15.45 1.21
N GLY A 11 4.09 -16.65 1.32
CA GLY A 11 3.32 -17.28 0.25
C GLY A 11 2.06 -16.48 -0.13
N LEU A 12 1.33 -15.94 0.84
CA LEU A 12 0.19 -15.05 0.59
C LEU A 12 0.64 -13.74 -0.06
N LEU A 13 1.71 -13.13 0.46
CA LEU A 13 2.28 -11.90 -0.10
C LEU A 13 2.79 -12.06 -1.53
N SER A 14 3.33 -13.23 -1.88
CA SER A 14 3.81 -13.51 -3.25
C SER A 14 2.67 -13.63 -4.27
N ARG A 15 1.48 -14.05 -3.83
CA ARG A 15 0.28 -14.16 -4.65
C ARG A 15 -0.46 -12.83 -4.78
N ALA A 16 -0.41 -12.00 -3.74
CA ALA A 16 -1.11 -10.74 -3.69
C ALA A 16 -0.45 -9.68 -4.57
N LYS A 17 -1.23 -8.91 -5.33
CA LYS A 17 -0.75 -7.68 -5.96
C LYS A 17 -0.32 -6.68 -4.88
N VAL A 18 0.47 -5.68 -5.24
CA VAL A 18 1.08 -4.75 -4.27
C VAL A 18 0.07 -4.03 -3.38
N HIS A 19 -1.09 -3.65 -3.92
CA HIS A 19 -2.18 -2.94 -3.23
C HIS A 19 -3.17 -3.85 -2.52
N GLN A 20 -3.06 -5.17 -2.69
CA GLN A 20 -4.03 -6.11 -2.11
C GLN A 20 -3.65 -6.49 -0.69
N CYS A 21 -4.63 -6.38 0.22
CA CYS A 21 -4.51 -6.86 1.59
C CYS A 21 -4.55 -8.40 1.62
N ILE A 22 -3.57 -9.02 2.28
CA ILE A 22 -3.49 -10.48 2.43
C ILE A 22 -4.59 -11.08 3.32
N ALA A 23 -5.32 -10.23 4.05
CA ALA A 23 -6.49 -10.62 4.83
C ALA A 23 -7.79 -10.65 4.00
N TRP A 24 -7.73 -10.40 2.70
CA TRP A 24 -8.91 -10.46 1.84
C TRP A 24 -9.45 -11.89 1.72
N VAL A 25 -10.51 -12.17 2.48
CA VAL A 25 -11.10 -13.51 2.68
C VAL A 25 -11.39 -14.24 1.37
N ARG A 26 -11.92 -13.52 0.38
CA ARG A 26 -12.30 -14.11 -0.92
C ARG A 26 -11.08 -14.61 -1.72
N GLU A 27 -9.95 -13.89 -1.67
CA GLU A 27 -8.82 -14.12 -2.58
C GLU A 27 -7.66 -14.88 -1.93
N PHE A 28 -7.50 -14.78 -0.61
CA PHE A 28 -6.30 -15.24 0.09
C PHE A 28 -6.58 -16.21 1.24
N PRO A 29 -7.24 -17.38 0.96
CA PRO A 29 -7.31 -18.44 1.97
C PRO A 29 -5.89 -18.95 2.28
N ALA A 30 -5.59 -19.12 3.57
CA ALA A 30 -4.24 -19.47 4.03
C ALA A 30 -3.90 -20.98 3.91
N GLY A 31 -4.88 -21.82 3.59
CA GLY A 31 -4.68 -23.25 3.44
C GLY A 31 -4.43 -24.01 4.75
N ILE A 32 -4.62 -23.39 5.90
CA ILE A 32 -4.51 -24.01 7.23
C ILE A 32 -5.92 -24.42 7.68
N SER A 33 -6.12 -25.71 7.98
CA SER A 33 -7.43 -26.21 8.40
C SER A 33 -7.80 -25.75 9.80
N VAL A 34 -6.83 -25.73 10.72
CA VAL A 34 -7.02 -25.38 12.12
C VAL A 34 -5.89 -24.42 12.54
N PRO A 35 -6.18 -23.11 12.63
CA PRO A 35 -5.18 -22.15 13.08
C PRO A 35 -4.88 -22.32 14.57
N ALA A 36 -3.58 -22.33 14.90
CA ALA A 36 -3.06 -22.51 16.25
C ALA A 36 -1.85 -21.60 16.49
N PHE A 37 -1.61 -21.27 17.74
CA PHE A 37 -0.42 -20.53 18.16
C PHE A 37 0.77 -21.47 18.41
N SER A 38 1.95 -20.92 18.62
CA SER A 38 3.17 -21.71 18.80
C SER A 38 3.19 -22.57 20.07
N ASP A 39 2.41 -22.20 21.06
CA ASP A 39 2.21 -22.95 22.31
C ASP A 39 1.19 -24.10 22.18
N GLY A 40 0.56 -24.25 20.98
CA GLY A 40 -0.44 -25.25 20.72
C GLY A 40 -1.88 -24.80 20.98
N THR A 41 -2.09 -23.59 21.49
CA THR A 41 -3.42 -23.03 21.71
C THR A 41 -4.13 -22.79 20.37
N LEU A 42 -5.35 -23.30 20.23
CA LEU A 42 -6.13 -23.11 19.01
C LEU A 42 -6.77 -21.73 19.01
N TYR A 43 -6.83 -21.10 17.83
CA TYR A 43 -7.49 -19.79 17.67
C TYR A 43 -8.93 -19.78 18.23
N ARG A 44 -9.69 -20.85 17.99
CA ARG A 44 -11.09 -20.98 18.45
C ARG A 44 -11.25 -21.03 19.98
N ASP A 45 -10.18 -21.39 20.70
CA ASP A 45 -10.18 -21.55 22.15
C ASP A 45 -9.69 -20.29 22.88
N LEU A 46 -9.29 -19.24 22.10
CA LEU A 46 -8.87 -17.96 22.65
C LEU A 46 -10.07 -17.12 23.10
N ASP A 47 -9.87 -16.40 24.19
CA ASP A 47 -10.80 -15.34 24.59
C ASP A 47 -10.81 -14.21 23.55
N LYS A 48 -12.00 -13.72 23.24
CA LYS A 48 -12.21 -12.62 22.29
C LYS A 48 -11.44 -11.37 22.68
N ALA A 49 -11.35 -11.04 23.98
CA ALA A 49 -10.60 -9.91 24.47
C ALA A 49 -9.08 -10.03 24.17
N LEU A 50 -8.53 -11.25 24.29
CA LEU A 50 -7.13 -11.52 23.95
C LEU A 50 -6.89 -11.37 22.43
N VAL A 51 -7.82 -11.86 21.59
CA VAL A 51 -7.74 -11.71 20.14
C VAL A 51 -7.73 -10.23 19.75
N GLU A 52 -8.62 -9.43 20.34
CA GLU A 52 -8.66 -7.97 20.11
C GLU A 52 -7.39 -7.27 20.60
N GLN A 53 -6.81 -7.72 21.71
CA GLN A 53 -5.55 -7.18 22.22
C GLN A 53 -4.37 -7.50 21.29
N LEU A 54 -4.29 -8.73 20.77
CA LEU A 54 -3.27 -9.13 19.80
C LEU A 54 -3.37 -8.31 18.50
N ASP A 55 -4.59 -8.11 18.00
CA ASP A 55 -4.83 -7.31 16.82
C ASP A 55 -4.45 -5.83 17.03
N LYS A 56 -4.86 -5.23 18.14
CA LYS A 56 -4.45 -3.87 18.53
C LYS A 56 -2.93 -3.72 18.71
N SER A 57 -2.27 -4.79 19.17
CA SER A 57 -0.81 -4.86 19.28
C SER A 57 -0.13 -5.17 17.94
N ARG A 58 -0.89 -5.19 16.84
CA ARG A 58 -0.43 -5.34 15.46
C ARG A 58 0.24 -6.68 15.14
N TYR A 59 -0.10 -7.72 15.89
CA TYR A 59 0.32 -9.09 15.56
C TYR A 59 -0.45 -9.62 14.36
N LEU A 60 0.25 -10.38 13.52
CA LEU A 60 -0.36 -11.13 12.40
C LEU A 60 -0.54 -12.59 12.83
N PHE A 61 -1.76 -13.08 12.73
CA PHE A 61 -2.12 -14.44 13.05
C PHE A 61 -3.27 -14.94 12.16
N PHE A 62 -3.46 -16.25 12.14
CA PHE A 62 -4.51 -16.86 11.34
C PHE A 62 -5.81 -16.94 12.13
N VAL A 63 -6.90 -16.57 11.47
CA VAL A 63 -8.26 -16.56 12.02
C VAL A 63 -9.20 -17.43 11.19
N THR A 64 -10.32 -17.82 11.76
CA THR A 64 -11.45 -18.40 11.02
C THR A 64 -12.55 -17.36 10.86
N GLN A 65 -13.23 -17.38 9.72
CA GLN A 65 -14.36 -16.48 9.46
C GLN A 65 -15.67 -17.24 9.49
N PRO A 66 -16.72 -16.75 10.18
CA PRO A 66 -18.02 -17.39 10.21
C PRO A 66 -18.58 -17.59 8.80
N GLY A 67 -19.04 -18.81 8.51
CA GLY A 67 -19.61 -19.14 7.19
C GLY A 67 -18.59 -19.37 6.07
N GLN A 68 -17.29 -19.32 6.37
CA GLN A 68 -16.23 -19.57 5.41
C GLN A 68 -15.37 -20.77 5.87
N THR A 69 -14.95 -21.58 4.90
CA THR A 69 -14.05 -22.73 5.17
C THR A 69 -12.60 -22.30 5.14
N GLY A 70 -11.78 -22.83 6.06
CA GLY A 70 -10.35 -22.55 6.12
C GLY A 70 -9.99 -21.43 7.08
N SER A 71 -8.78 -20.94 6.93
CA SER A 71 -8.23 -19.87 7.75
C SER A 71 -7.73 -18.70 6.88
N TYR A 72 -7.67 -17.54 7.49
CA TYR A 72 -7.33 -16.28 6.84
C TYR A 72 -6.41 -15.48 7.75
N MET A 73 -5.69 -14.50 7.20
CA MET A 73 -4.98 -13.53 8.04
C MET A 73 -5.99 -12.63 8.74
N ASN A 74 -5.67 -12.22 9.98
CA ASN A 74 -6.49 -11.24 10.71
C ASN A 74 -6.46 -9.86 10.03
N ASP A 75 -5.30 -9.39 9.63
CA ASP A 75 -5.07 -8.14 8.90
C ASP A 75 -3.70 -8.19 8.18
N SER A 76 -3.22 -7.05 7.72
CA SER A 76 -1.91 -6.84 7.06
C SER A 76 -1.08 -5.78 7.78
N HIS A 77 -1.06 -5.82 9.11
CA HIS A 77 -0.32 -4.85 9.92
C HIS A 77 1.18 -4.86 9.64
N THR A 78 1.79 -3.68 9.70
CA THR A 78 3.24 -3.51 9.88
C THR A 78 3.55 -3.24 11.36
N MET A 79 4.80 -3.08 11.73
CA MET A 79 5.19 -2.68 13.10
C MET A 79 5.16 -1.16 13.31
N ASP A 80 4.69 -0.40 12.34
CA ASP A 80 4.56 1.04 12.43
C ASP A 80 3.28 1.45 13.20
N GLU A 81 3.15 2.72 13.57
CA GLU A 81 1.95 3.23 14.27
C GLU A 81 0.68 3.08 13.43
N ALA A 82 -0.45 2.90 14.09
CA ALA A 82 -1.73 2.68 13.40
C ALA A 82 -2.19 3.87 12.54
N THR A 83 -1.70 5.06 12.85
CA THR A 83 -1.99 6.32 12.14
C THR A 83 -1.01 6.62 11.02
N SER A 84 0.04 5.81 10.87
CA SER A 84 1.04 5.98 9.82
C SER A 84 0.48 5.59 8.45
N ASP A 85 0.91 6.28 7.40
CA ASP A 85 0.65 5.92 6.01
C ASP A 85 1.21 4.54 5.66
N TYR A 86 2.19 4.05 6.42
CA TYR A 86 2.83 2.75 6.28
C TYR A 86 2.34 1.69 7.27
N ALA A 87 1.20 1.95 7.91
CA ALA A 87 0.58 1.06 8.89
C ALA A 87 0.19 -0.31 8.33
N ALA A 88 0.12 -0.49 7.02
CA ALA A 88 -0.28 -1.73 6.36
C ALA A 88 0.75 -2.17 5.30
N ILE A 89 0.90 -3.48 5.13
CA ILE A 89 1.88 -4.07 4.20
C ILE A 89 1.60 -3.64 2.76
N GLU A 90 0.35 -3.59 2.34
CA GLU A 90 -0.04 -3.13 1.00
C GLU A 90 0.34 -1.67 0.75
N SER A 91 0.25 -0.80 1.76
CA SER A 91 0.68 0.60 1.63
C SER A 91 2.19 0.71 1.36
N VAL A 92 3.00 -0.02 2.13
CA VAL A 92 4.46 -0.07 1.94
C VAL A 92 4.81 -0.60 0.54
N ARG A 93 4.21 -1.73 0.14
CA ARG A 93 4.50 -2.36 -1.17
C ARG A 93 4.09 -1.48 -2.34
N THR A 94 2.97 -0.79 -2.22
CA THR A 94 2.48 0.15 -3.25
C THR A 94 3.43 1.33 -3.39
N MET A 95 3.86 1.91 -2.27
CA MET A 95 4.82 3.02 -2.27
C MET A 95 6.18 2.59 -2.82
N ASP A 96 6.69 1.43 -2.42
CA ASP A 96 7.93 0.85 -2.96
C ASP A 96 7.87 0.65 -4.47
N LYS A 97 6.73 0.21 -5.00
CA LYS A 97 6.53 0.07 -6.45
C LYS A 97 6.53 1.42 -7.13
N ALA A 98 5.84 2.42 -6.58
CA ALA A 98 5.81 3.78 -7.09
C ALA A 98 7.22 4.39 -7.15
N VAL A 99 7.97 4.30 -6.07
CA VAL A 99 9.36 4.81 -6.01
C VAL A 99 10.24 4.15 -7.07
N ARG A 100 10.19 2.81 -7.20
CA ARG A 100 10.98 2.11 -8.22
C ARG A 100 10.55 2.48 -9.64
N GLY A 101 9.24 2.58 -9.88
CA GLY A 101 8.70 2.98 -11.18
C GLY A 101 9.14 4.38 -11.58
N VAL A 102 8.89 5.37 -10.74
CA VAL A 102 9.29 6.76 -10.99
C VAL A 102 10.80 6.84 -11.24
N ARG A 103 11.59 6.15 -10.43
CA ARG A 103 13.05 6.13 -10.58
C ARG A 103 13.48 5.59 -11.94
N THR A 104 12.80 4.56 -12.45
CA THR A 104 13.11 3.97 -13.75
C THR A 104 12.90 4.97 -14.89
N TYR A 105 11.88 5.81 -14.82
CA TYR A 105 11.58 6.79 -15.84
C TYR A 105 12.42 8.08 -15.69
N ILE A 106 12.73 8.51 -14.46
CA ILE A 106 13.47 9.74 -14.19
C ILE A 106 14.99 9.58 -14.38
N VAL A 107 15.58 8.42 -14.11
CA VAL A 107 17.03 8.20 -14.25
C VAL A 107 17.59 8.55 -15.63
N PRO A 108 16.91 8.27 -16.75
CA PRO A 108 17.38 8.69 -18.07
C PRO A 108 17.48 10.20 -18.27
N GLU A 109 16.75 11.01 -17.47
CA GLU A 109 16.79 12.48 -17.55
C GLU A 109 18.00 13.08 -16.82
N LEU A 110 18.73 12.28 -16.03
CA LEU A 110 19.92 12.74 -15.33
C LEU A 110 21.02 13.17 -16.31
N GLY A 111 21.54 14.38 -16.10
CA GLY A 111 22.54 15.00 -16.98
C GLY A 111 21.94 15.70 -18.20
N GLY A 112 20.61 15.69 -18.34
CA GLY A 112 19.88 16.45 -19.33
C GLY A 112 19.91 17.97 -19.03
N ASN A 113 19.69 18.78 -20.06
CA ASN A 113 19.56 20.22 -19.90
C ASN A 113 18.11 20.60 -19.60
N VAL A 114 17.95 21.55 -18.71
CA VAL A 114 16.65 22.21 -18.46
C VAL A 114 16.71 23.66 -18.92
N TYR A 115 15.57 24.18 -19.35
CA TYR A 115 15.49 25.56 -19.81
C TYR A 115 14.97 26.45 -18.67
N VAL A 116 15.58 27.61 -18.55
CA VAL A 116 15.20 28.64 -17.58
C VAL A 116 14.85 29.91 -18.33
N ASP A 117 13.87 30.62 -17.82
CA ASP A 117 13.51 31.95 -18.30
C ASP A 117 14.66 32.94 -18.05
N SER A 118 15.06 33.66 -19.08
CA SER A 118 16.25 34.54 -19.06
C SER A 118 16.09 35.79 -18.18
N GLU A 119 14.84 36.19 -17.88
CA GLU A 119 14.56 37.38 -17.09
C GLU A 119 14.36 37.05 -15.61
N SER A 120 13.65 35.97 -15.34
CA SER A 120 13.29 35.55 -13.97
C SER A 120 14.22 34.49 -13.38
N GLY A 121 14.95 33.74 -14.22
CA GLY A 121 15.78 32.60 -13.78
C GLY A 121 15.00 31.37 -13.38
N LYS A 122 13.66 31.37 -13.51
CA LYS A 122 12.77 30.26 -13.16
C LYS A 122 12.81 29.18 -14.23
N LEU A 123 12.44 27.96 -13.83
CA LEU A 123 12.26 26.88 -14.80
C LEU A 123 11.14 27.22 -15.80
N GLU A 124 11.43 27.06 -17.09
CA GLU A 124 10.39 27.19 -18.11
C GLU A 124 9.33 26.13 -18.00
N SER A 125 8.09 26.50 -18.30
CA SER A 125 6.92 25.60 -18.24
C SER A 125 7.10 24.30 -19.03
N TYR A 126 7.85 24.36 -20.13
CA TYR A 126 8.19 23.20 -20.94
C TYR A 126 9.03 22.19 -20.16
N SER A 127 10.10 22.63 -19.50
CA SER A 127 10.98 21.77 -18.69
C SER A 127 10.23 21.16 -17.51
N VAL A 128 9.40 21.95 -16.83
CA VAL A 128 8.53 21.49 -15.73
C VAL A 128 7.58 20.42 -16.23
N SER A 129 6.78 20.71 -17.27
CA SER A 129 5.77 19.78 -17.80
C SER A 129 6.38 18.49 -18.34
N HIS A 130 7.57 18.57 -18.96
CA HIS A 130 8.27 17.37 -19.43
C HIS A 130 8.62 16.43 -18.27
N LEU A 131 9.30 16.94 -17.25
CA LEU A 131 9.71 16.12 -16.10
C LEU A 131 8.54 15.63 -15.25
N GLU A 132 7.49 16.44 -15.09
CA GLU A 132 6.24 15.99 -14.44
C GLU A 132 5.59 14.85 -15.24
N THR A 133 5.55 14.94 -16.57
CA THR A 133 5.02 13.89 -17.44
C THR A 133 5.82 12.60 -17.30
N VAL A 134 7.16 12.70 -17.34
CA VAL A 134 8.05 11.55 -17.16
C VAL A 134 7.85 10.90 -15.80
N ALA A 135 7.75 11.68 -14.72
CA ALA A 135 7.48 11.16 -13.37
C ALA A 135 6.10 10.47 -13.27
N ASN A 136 5.09 11.05 -13.95
CA ASN A 136 3.73 10.53 -13.92
C ASN A 136 3.55 9.23 -14.70
N HIS A 137 4.37 8.90 -15.70
CA HIS A 137 4.21 7.68 -16.49
C HIS A 137 4.11 6.39 -15.66
N ALA A 138 5.00 6.22 -14.67
CA ALA A 138 4.97 5.04 -13.81
C ALA A 138 3.72 4.99 -12.92
N LEU A 139 3.25 6.15 -12.48
CA LEU A 139 2.09 6.27 -11.60
C LEU A 139 0.79 6.05 -12.37
N GLU A 140 0.74 6.49 -13.63
CA GLU A 140 -0.36 6.23 -14.56
C GLU A 140 -0.52 4.73 -14.81
N ASP A 141 0.58 4.00 -15.03
CA ASP A 141 0.53 2.55 -15.18
C ASP A 141 -0.01 1.85 -13.92
N MET A 142 0.35 2.34 -12.74
CA MET A 142 -0.15 1.83 -11.46
C MET A 142 -1.65 2.15 -11.27
N GLU A 143 -2.11 3.34 -11.65
CA GLU A 143 -3.53 3.71 -11.62
C GLU A 143 -4.34 2.83 -12.57
N ARG A 144 -3.88 2.63 -13.81
CA ARG A 144 -4.52 1.72 -14.78
C ARG A 144 -4.59 0.28 -14.28
N ALA A 145 -3.60 -0.15 -13.50
CA ALA A 145 -3.60 -1.47 -12.86
C ALA A 145 -4.50 -1.55 -11.61
N GLY A 146 -5.13 -0.44 -11.19
CA GLY A 146 -5.96 -0.34 -10.00
C GLY A 146 -5.17 -0.35 -8.68
N GLU A 147 -3.87 -0.07 -8.74
CA GLU A 147 -2.98 -0.06 -7.58
C GLU A 147 -2.98 1.28 -6.84
N LEU A 148 -3.32 2.36 -7.55
CA LEU A 148 -3.56 3.70 -7.02
C LEU A 148 -4.96 4.17 -7.39
N SER A 149 -5.55 5.03 -6.58
CA SER A 149 -6.80 5.73 -6.87
C SER A 149 -6.56 7.11 -7.49
N GLY A 150 -5.33 7.59 -7.43
CA GLY A 150 -4.92 8.84 -8.02
C GLY A 150 -3.46 9.15 -7.71
N TYR A 151 -2.88 10.04 -8.48
CA TYR A 151 -1.49 10.45 -8.32
C TYR A 151 -1.28 11.87 -8.87
N LYS A 152 -0.21 12.51 -8.45
CA LYS A 152 0.27 13.75 -9.03
C LYS A 152 1.76 13.94 -8.73
N ALA A 153 2.55 14.23 -9.76
CA ALA A 153 3.89 14.77 -9.62
C ALA A 153 3.82 16.29 -9.83
N GLU A 154 4.49 17.03 -8.97
CA GLU A 154 4.56 18.50 -8.99
C GLU A 154 6.01 18.95 -8.87
N ILE A 155 6.40 19.91 -9.70
CA ILE A 155 7.69 20.57 -9.67
C ILE A 155 7.46 22.05 -9.42
N ASP A 156 8.10 22.60 -8.40
CA ASP A 156 8.09 24.04 -8.15
C ASP A 156 8.98 24.73 -9.21
N PRO A 157 8.43 25.61 -10.06
CA PRO A 157 9.21 26.32 -11.07
C PRO A 157 10.20 27.36 -10.49
N GLU A 158 10.03 27.75 -9.20
CA GLU A 158 10.91 28.72 -8.52
C GLU A 158 12.26 28.12 -8.06
N GLN A 159 12.52 26.84 -8.31
CA GLN A 159 13.76 26.19 -7.90
C GLN A 159 14.97 26.76 -8.65
N ASP A 160 16.02 27.09 -7.90
CA ASP A 160 17.29 27.55 -8.46
C ASP A 160 18.16 26.39 -8.93
N VAL A 161 17.87 25.90 -10.12
CA VAL A 161 18.61 24.78 -10.73
C VAL A 161 19.97 25.24 -11.26
N ALA A 162 20.08 26.47 -11.67
CA ALA A 162 21.33 27.00 -12.21
C ALA A 162 22.47 26.96 -11.19
N SER A 163 22.20 27.28 -9.93
CA SER A 163 23.20 27.25 -8.86
C SER A 163 23.35 25.88 -8.20
N THR A 164 22.28 25.12 -8.12
CA THR A 164 22.26 23.87 -7.34
C THR A 164 22.47 22.61 -8.17
N SER A 165 22.23 22.67 -9.47
CA SER A 165 22.19 21.53 -10.40
C SER A 165 21.25 20.41 -9.90
N ARG A 166 20.16 20.80 -9.20
CA ARG A 166 19.21 19.89 -8.55
C ARG A 166 17.78 20.31 -8.86
N ILE A 167 16.92 19.31 -9.07
CA ILE A 167 15.47 19.47 -9.16
C ILE A 167 14.81 18.56 -8.12
N ASP A 168 13.91 19.11 -7.34
CA ASP A 168 13.07 18.39 -6.40
C ASP A 168 11.69 18.17 -7.02
N ILE A 169 11.25 16.92 -7.08
CA ILE A 169 9.93 16.51 -7.58
C ILE A 169 9.11 16.02 -6.39
N VAL A 170 7.96 16.63 -6.15
CA VAL A 170 7.03 16.21 -5.10
C VAL A 170 5.97 15.31 -5.71
N ILE A 171 5.83 14.09 -5.19
CA ILE A 171 4.86 13.12 -5.67
C ILE A 171 3.82 12.87 -4.58
N LYS A 172 2.55 12.99 -4.95
CA LYS A 172 1.40 12.70 -4.10
C LYS A 172 0.68 11.48 -4.68
N ASN A 173 0.57 10.42 -3.91
CA ASN A 173 -0.13 9.19 -4.28
C ASN A 173 -1.36 8.99 -3.40
N VAL A 174 -2.48 8.63 -4.01
CA VAL A 174 -3.69 8.20 -3.31
C VAL A 174 -3.79 6.69 -3.43
N ALA A 175 -3.59 5.98 -2.31
CA ALA A 175 -3.70 4.53 -2.28
C ALA A 175 -5.13 4.06 -2.52
N SER A 176 -5.31 2.86 -3.05
CA SER A 176 -6.61 2.19 -3.11
C SER A 176 -7.00 1.73 -1.70
N PRO A 177 -8.11 2.22 -1.11
CA PRO A 177 -8.46 1.91 0.27
C PRO A 177 -8.92 0.45 0.42
N VAL A 178 -8.62 -0.15 1.57
CA VAL A 178 -9.02 -1.51 1.95
C VAL A 178 -10.20 -1.45 2.92
N ILE A 179 -11.26 -2.24 2.64
CA ILE A 179 -12.40 -2.38 3.54
C ILE A 179 -12.04 -3.40 4.62
N ARG A 180 -11.81 -2.93 5.85
CA ARG A 180 -11.51 -3.79 7.01
C ARG A 180 -12.74 -4.12 7.84
N HIS A 181 -13.74 -3.24 7.87
CA HIS A 181 -14.95 -3.43 8.67
C HIS A 181 -16.19 -3.15 7.83
N ILE A 182 -17.19 -4.04 7.94
CA ILE A 182 -18.49 -3.88 7.31
C ILE A 182 -19.56 -3.92 8.40
N ASN A 183 -20.24 -2.81 8.63
CA ASN A 183 -21.35 -2.72 9.57
C ASN A 183 -22.67 -2.88 8.82
N ILE A 184 -23.42 -3.92 9.14
CA ILE A 184 -24.71 -4.22 8.51
C ILE A 184 -25.82 -3.92 9.53
N LYS A 185 -26.76 -3.05 9.15
CA LYS A 185 -27.99 -2.80 9.92
C LYS A 185 -29.15 -3.46 9.19
N ILE A 186 -29.81 -4.39 9.87
CA ILE A 186 -30.97 -5.14 9.33
C ILE A 186 -32.18 -4.81 10.19
N GLY A 187 -33.30 -4.50 9.56
CA GLY A 187 -34.57 -4.28 10.22
C GLY A 187 -35.74 -4.66 9.33
N PHE A 188 -36.92 -4.87 9.93
CA PHE A 188 -38.16 -5.07 9.20
C PHE A 188 -38.72 -3.71 8.79
N ALA A 189 -39.03 -3.55 7.51
CA ALA A 189 -39.79 -2.41 7.00
C ALA A 189 -41.22 -2.85 6.63
N LYS A 190 -42.20 -1.95 6.78
CA LYS A 190 -43.57 -2.21 6.33
C LYS A 190 -43.71 -2.04 4.82
N THR A 191 -42.83 -1.27 4.21
CA THR A 191 -42.74 -1.01 2.75
C THR A 191 -41.28 -0.88 2.37
N VAL A 192 -40.89 -1.31 1.15
CA VAL A 192 -39.56 -1.18 0.56
C VAL A 192 -39.66 -0.21 -0.60
#